data_e974496e44b8702b31aa2c71cc33a89b
#
_entry.id   e974496e44b8702b31aa2c71cc33a89b
#
_cell.length_a   1.000
_cell.length_b   1.000
_cell.length_c   1.000
_cell.angle_alpha   90.00
_cell.angle_beta   90.00
_cell.angle_gamma   90.00
#
_symmetry.space_group_name_H-M   'P 1'
#
loop_
_entity.id
_entity.type
_entity.pdbx_description
1 polymer ?
#
loop_
_entity_poly.entity_id
_entity_poly.type
_entity_poly.pdbx_seq_one_letter_code
_entity_poly.pdbx_strand_id
1 'polypeptide(L)'
;MIILKKLKILLISWLLLPINVFAYSNYIIPGGETLGIEVNSKGVMVIGFYQINGKFNKGVPVIKAGDYIVKINDVEVNTIEELTKAIEANVSLGEVNVELRRDKKVRTSKLELVKDGDIYKTGLYVKNSITGTGTLTYIDPETKIFGALGHEIVESNTNNIVEVKDGSIFRNYITGIDKSKVGYAGSKNAKFYYNTKYGSINKNTNVGIYGIYDSILPNKERLEVARNDEVKIGKASIATVLSKEDIKYYDIEITKIDEYTKVKNISFKITDKELLDKTGGVVQGMSGSPIIQNGKIIGAVTHVIIDNPTTGYGLFITTMLEEGEK
;
A
#
# COMPACT_ATOMS: atom_id res chain seq x y z
N MET A 1 -46.09 14.35 -38.93
CA MET A 1 -45.45 13.03 -38.68
C MET A 1 -43.92 13.11 -38.60
N ILE A 2 -43.24 13.89 -39.43
CA ILE A 2 -41.76 14.05 -39.44
C ILE A 2 -41.23 14.78 -38.18
N ILE A 3 -41.92 15.81 -37.70
CA ILE A 3 -41.53 16.58 -36.51
C ILE A 3 -41.58 15.73 -35.24
N LEU A 4 -42.61 14.89 -35.07
CA LEU A 4 -42.71 13.96 -33.92
C LEU A 4 -41.63 12.88 -33.94
N LYS A 5 -41.19 12.41 -35.10
CA LYS A 5 -40.07 11.47 -35.24
C LYS A 5 -38.73 12.11 -34.86
N LYS A 6 -38.49 13.36 -35.29
CA LYS A 6 -37.28 14.11 -34.93
C LYS A 6 -37.24 14.43 -33.45
N LEU A 7 -38.39 14.76 -32.81
CA LEU A 7 -38.47 15.00 -31.37
C LEU A 7 -38.22 13.72 -30.56
N LYS A 8 -38.70 12.56 -30.98
CA LYS A 8 -38.41 11.26 -30.35
C LYS A 8 -36.92 10.88 -30.44
N ILE A 9 -36.28 11.14 -31.58
CA ILE A 9 -34.84 10.89 -31.76
C ILE A 9 -34.00 11.83 -30.85
N LEU A 10 -34.40 13.09 -30.74
CA LEU A 10 -33.74 14.04 -29.85
C LEU A 10 -33.88 13.64 -28.37
N LEU A 11 -35.04 13.15 -27.94
CA LEU A 11 -35.27 12.66 -26.59
C LEU A 11 -34.46 11.37 -26.27
N ILE A 12 -34.32 10.48 -27.25
CA ILE A 12 -33.53 9.24 -27.11
C ILE A 12 -32.03 9.57 -27.09
N SER A 13 -31.55 10.56 -27.84
CA SER A 13 -30.14 10.98 -27.79
C SER A 13 -29.77 11.65 -26.47
N TRP A 14 -30.69 12.28 -25.79
CA TRP A 14 -30.50 12.85 -24.45
C TRP A 14 -30.40 11.79 -23.35
N LEU A 15 -31.05 10.65 -23.50
CA LEU A 15 -30.97 9.48 -22.61
C LEU A 15 -29.67 8.68 -22.77
N LEU A 16 -28.90 8.93 -23.84
CA LEU A 16 -27.65 8.26 -24.15
C LEU A 16 -26.40 9.11 -23.78
N LEU A 17 -26.58 10.29 -23.16
CA LEU A 17 -25.46 11.03 -22.63
C LEU A 17 -24.82 10.22 -21.51
N PRO A 18 -23.51 9.94 -21.56
CA PRO A 18 -22.82 9.26 -20.48
C PRO A 18 -22.91 10.16 -19.23
N ILE A 19 -23.76 9.76 -18.30
CA ILE A 19 -23.71 10.33 -16.94
C ILE A 19 -22.45 9.73 -16.34
N ASN A 20 -21.41 10.53 -16.10
CA ASN A 20 -20.29 10.11 -15.30
C ASN A 20 -20.80 9.90 -13.86
N VAL A 21 -21.26 8.69 -13.58
CA VAL A 21 -21.56 8.27 -12.22
C VAL A 21 -20.21 7.95 -11.59
N PHE A 22 -19.72 8.84 -10.74
CA PHE A 22 -18.61 8.49 -9.86
C PHE A 22 -19.09 7.36 -8.95
N ALA A 23 -18.33 6.28 -8.87
CA ALA A 23 -18.67 5.13 -8.04
C ALA A 23 -18.46 5.41 -6.54
N TYR A 24 -17.66 6.44 -6.19
CA TYR A 24 -17.32 6.84 -4.82
C TYR A 24 -18.16 8.05 -4.34
N SER A 25 -18.25 8.20 -3.02
CA SER A 25 -18.99 9.28 -2.38
C SER A 25 -18.33 10.65 -2.60
N ASN A 26 -19.15 11.70 -2.81
CA ASN A 26 -18.68 13.08 -2.90
C ASN A 26 -18.14 13.61 -1.56
N TYR A 27 -18.53 13.00 -0.45
CA TYR A 27 -18.10 13.32 0.89
C TYR A 27 -17.55 12.07 1.57
N ILE A 28 -16.30 12.12 2.03
CA ILE A 28 -15.58 11.01 2.63
C ILE A 28 -15.12 11.35 4.05
N ILE A 29 -14.91 10.34 4.87
CA ILE A 29 -14.33 10.50 6.20
C ILE A 29 -12.82 10.63 6.03
N PRO A 30 -12.20 11.79 6.38
CA PRO A 30 -10.75 11.94 6.29
C PRO A 30 -10.05 11.07 7.33
N GLY A 31 -8.96 10.43 6.92
CA GLY A 31 -8.09 9.65 7.78
C GLY A 31 -7.19 10.51 8.67
N GLY A 32 -5.90 10.24 8.62
CA GLY A 32 -4.84 10.85 9.43
C GLY A 32 -4.34 9.94 10.53
N GLU A 33 -5.10 8.89 10.89
CA GLU A 33 -4.67 7.85 11.83
C GLU A 33 -3.45 7.10 11.29
N THR A 34 -2.47 6.85 12.16
CA THR A 34 -1.40 5.91 11.84
C THR A 34 -1.91 4.48 11.99
N LEU A 35 -1.67 3.67 10.98
CA LEU A 35 -2.07 2.27 10.90
C LEU A 35 -0.87 1.34 11.08
N GLY A 36 -1.07 0.25 11.83
CA GLY A 36 -0.30 -0.97 11.65
C GLY A 36 -0.87 -1.72 10.45
N ILE A 37 -0.01 -2.12 9.54
CA ILE A 37 -0.37 -2.77 8.29
C ILE A 37 0.31 -4.13 8.25
N GLU A 38 -0.43 -5.17 7.93
CA GLU A 38 0.09 -6.50 7.64
C GLU A 38 -0.56 -7.01 6.37
N VAL A 39 0.27 -7.44 5.40
CA VAL A 39 -0.19 -8.06 4.17
C VAL A 39 0.44 -9.44 4.01
N ASN A 40 -0.38 -10.42 3.65
CA ASN A 40 0.03 -11.76 3.31
C ASN A 40 0.12 -11.90 1.80
N SER A 41 1.21 -12.51 1.31
CA SER A 41 1.43 -12.70 -0.12
C SER A 41 0.68 -13.91 -0.67
N LYS A 42 0.44 -13.89 -1.97
CA LYS A 42 -0.07 -15.06 -2.71
C LYS A 42 1.05 -16.06 -2.96
N GLY A 43 1.30 -16.95 -2.02
CA GLY A 43 2.43 -17.88 -2.02
C GLY A 43 3.59 -17.38 -1.17
N VAL A 44 4.64 -18.20 -1.03
CA VAL A 44 5.82 -17.90 -0.21
C VAL A 44 6.89 -17.24 -1.07
N MET A 45 7.20 -15.99 -0.77
CA MET A 45 8.11 -15.16 -1.53
C MET A 45 9.57 -15.53 -1.28
N VAL A 46 10.36 -15.75 -2.31
CA VAL A 46 11.81 -15.92 -2.22
C VAL A 46 12.45 -14.53 -2.17
N ILE A 47 13.14 -14.22 -1.08
CA ILE A 47 13.75 -12.89 -0.87
C ILE A 47 15.27 -12.90 -0.98
N GLY A 48 15.88 -14.09 -1.14
CA GLY A 48 17.32 -14.25 -1.27
C GLY A 48 17.77 -15.71 -1.16
N PHE A 49 19.07 -15.90 -1.15
CA PHE A 49 19.74 -17.20 -1.16
C PHE A 49 20.88 -17.23 -0.14
N TYR A 50 21.14 -18.41 0.42
CA TYR A 50 22.34 -18.67 1.20
C TYR A 50 22.98 -19.99 0.80
N GLN A 51 24.28 -20.12 1.04
CA GLN A 51 25.02 -21.35 0.77
C GLN A 51 24.86 -22.37 1.92
N ILE A 52 24.70 -23.63 1.55
CA ILE A 52 24.75 -24.77 2.47
C ILE A 52 26.01 -25.55 2.11
N ASN A 53 26.92 -25.77 3.08
CA ASN A 53 28.23 -26.42 2.86
C ASN A 53 29.02 -25.77 1.68
N GLY A 54 29.00 -24.45 1.60
CA GLY A 54 29.72 -23.68 0.57
C GLY A 54 29.13 -23.71 -0.84
N LYS A 55 27.92 -24.24 -1.02
CA LYS A 55 27.26 -24.35 -2.32
C LYS A 55 25.85 -23.78 -2.28
N PHE A 56 25.45 -23.11 -3.36
CA PHE A 56 24.06 -22.76 -3.58
C PHE A 56 23.24 -23.99 -4.01
N ASN A 57 21.95 -23.99 -3.69
CA ASN A 57 21.03 -25.02 -4.15
C ASN A 57 21.01 -25.13 -5.67
N LYS A 58 20.90 -26.34 -6.20
CA LYS A 58 20.86 -26.61 -7.66
C LYS A 58 19.66 -25.94 -8.36
N GLY A 59 18.59 -25.63 -7.64
CA GLY A 59 17.44 -24.91 -8.17
C GLY A 59 17.70 -23.44 -8.50
N VAL A 60 18.73 -22.84 -7.87
CA VAL A 60 19.28 -21.54 -8.21
C VAL A 60 20.11 -21.68 -9.47
N PRO A 61 19.84 -21.46 -10.61
CA PRO A 61 19.57 -20.30 -11.40
C PRO A 61 18.13 -20.13 -11.90
N VAL A 62 17.29 -21.13 -11.78
CA VAL A 62 15.89 -21.04 -12.22
C VAL A 62 15.06 -20.22 -11.21
N ILE A 63 15.21 -20.52 -9.91
CA ILE A 63 14.58 -19.80 -8.81
C ILE A 63 15.29 -18.45 -8.63
N LYS A 64 14.56 -17.37 -8.59
CA LYS A 64 15.09 -16.00 -8.40
C LYS A 64 14.45 -15.32 -7.19
N ALA A 65 15.17 -14.36 -6.61
CA ALA A 65 14.56 -13.45 -5.66
C ALA A 65 13.40 -12.69 -6.34
N GLY A 66 12.27 -12.60 -5.64
CA GLY A 66 10.99 -12.09 -6.15
C GLY A 66 10.06 -13.15 -6.71
N ASP A 67 10.46 -14.42 -6.81
CA ASP A 67 9.54 -15.52 -7.12
C ASP A 67 8.63 -15.83 -5.93
N TYR A 68 7.42 -16.27 -6.22
CA TYR A 68 6.51 -16.84 -5.22
C TYR A 68 6.45 -18.36 -5.39
N ILE A 69 6.84 -19.10 -4.36
CA ILE A 69 6.62 -20.54 -4.30
C ILE A 69 5.13 -20.74 -4.04
N VAL A 70 4.45 -21.42 -4.95
CA VAL A 70 2.99 -21.64 -4.89
C VAL A 70 2.63 -23.12 -4.73
N LYS A 71 3.54 -24.07 -5.09
CA LYS A 71 3.40 -25.50 -4.83
C LYS A 71 4.74 -26.15 -4.55
N ILE A 72 4.70 -27.19 -3.72
CA ILE A 72 5.75 -28.19 -3.55
C ILE A 72 5.18 -29.53 -3.99
N ASN A 73 5.77 -30.14 -5.03
CA ASN A 73 5.16 -31.25 -5.74
C ASN A 73 3.71 -30.88 -6.14
N ASP A 74 2.69 -31.60 -5.66
CA ASP A 74 1.29 -31.32 -5.96
C ASP A 74 0.55 -30.56 -4.85
N VAL A 75 1.27 -30.17 -3.76
CA VAL A 75 0.69 -29.49 -2.59
C VAL A 75 0.81 -27.97 -2.73
N GLU A 76 -0.32 -27.28 -2.69
CA GLU A 76 -0.34 -25.79 -2.66
C GLU A 76 0.24 -25.27 -1.35
N VAL A 77 1.03 -24.17 -1.45
CA VAL A 77 1.64 -23.50 -0.30
C VAL A 77 1.45 -21.99 -0.39
N ASN A 78 0.98 -21.38 0.69
CA ASN A 78 0.78 -19.95 0.82
C ASN A 78 1.51 -19.36 2.03
N THR A 79 1.89 -20.22 2.99
CA THR A 79 2.56 -19.81 4.23
C THR A 79 3.89 -20.56 4.39
N ILE A 80 4.78 -19.99 5.18
CA ILE A 80 6.06 -20.66 5.53
C ILE A 80 5.77 -21.97 6.26
N GLU A 81 4.73 -22.03 7.09
CA GLU A 81 4.34 -23.25 7.80
C GLU A 81 3.91 -24.35 6.82
N GLU A 82 3.07 -24.04 5.84
CA GLU A 82 2.65 -24.98 4.78
C GLU A 82 3.84 -25.43 3.94
N LEU A 83 4.75 -24.48 3.58
CA LEU A 83 5.99 -24.80 2.86
C LEU A 83 6.86 -25.78 3.66
N THR A 84 7.06 -25.51 4.96
CA THR A 84 7.86 -26.36 5.84
C THR A 84 7.28 -27.76 5.93
N LYS A 85 5.96 -27.89 6.18
CA LYS A 85 5.28 -29.18 6.22
C LYS A 85 5.39 -29.96 4.90
N ALA A 86 5.23 -29.25 3.77
CA ALA A 86 5.36 -29.90 2.46
C ALA A 86 6.80 -30.39 2.18
N ILE A 87 7.82 -29.64 2.64
CA ILE A 87 9.22 -30.08 2.56
C ILE A 87 9.47 -31.28 3.48
N GLU A 88 9.07 -31.23 4.75
CA GLU A 88 9.26 -32.28 5.73
C GLU A 88 8.64 -33.62 5.29
N ALA A 89 7.46 -33.57 4.66
CA ALA A 89 6.81 -34.75 4.12
C ALA A 89 7.57 -35.42 2.96
N ASN A 90 8.54 -34.72 2.35
CA ASN A 90 9.26 -35.19 1.17
C ASN A 90 10.78 -35.30 1.37
N VAL A 91 11.27 -35.20 2.60
CA VAL A 91 12.74 -35.23 2.87
C VAL A 91 13.44 -36.51 2.41
N SER A 92 12.74 -37.64 2.39
CA SER A 92 13.28 -38.90 1.91
C SER A 92 13.60 -38.93 0.41
N LEU A 93 13.02 -38.01 -0.36
CA LEU A 93 13.24 -37.89 -1.81
C LEU A 93 14.56 -37.14 -2.14
N GLY A 94 15.12 -36.36 -1.19
CA GLY A 94 16.31 -35.57 -1.38
C GLY A 94 16.11 -34.31 -2.29
N GLU A 95 15.04 -34.27 -3.06
CA GLU A 95 14.63 -33.14 -3.88
C GLU A 95 13.10 -33.06 -4.01
N VAL A 96 12.57 -31.87 -4.29
CA VAL A 96 11.14 -31.65 -4.57
C VAL A 96 10.97 -30.80 -5.83
N ASN A 97 9.84 -30.96 -6.52
CA ASN A 97 9.43 -30.04 -7.58
C ASN A 97 8.80 -28.80 -6.95
N VAL A 98 9.22 -27.63 -7.43
CA VAL A 98 8.71 -26.34 -6.98
C VAL A 98 7.99 -25.67 -8.12
N GLU A 99 6.72 -25.32 -7.94
CA GLU A 99 6.02 -24.42 -8.84
C GLU A 99 6.20 -22.98 -8.34
N LEU A 100 6.71 -22.15 -9.23
CA LEU A 100 7.04 -20.73 -8.99
C LEU A 100 6.12 -19.85 -9.80
N ARG A 101 5.68 -18.73 -9.23
CA ARG A 101 5.02 -17.67 -9.97
C ARG A 101 5.93 -16.44 -10.01
N ARG A 102 6.21 -15.94 -11.24
CA ARG A 102 6.96 -14.73 -11.54
C ARG A 102 6.25 -13.97 -12.64
N ASP A 103 5.97 -12.67 -12.45
CA ASP A 103 5.26 -11.82 -13.42
C ASP A 103 3.96 -12.47 -13.93
N LYS A 104 3.18 -13.05 -13.02
CA LYS A 104 1.93 -13.81 -13.30
C LYS A 104 2.12 -15.07 -14.16
N LYS A 105 3.36 -15.46 -14.47
CA LYS A 105 3.68 -16.68 -15.22
C LYS A 105 4.15 -17.78 -14.28
N VAL A 106 3.69 -19.01 -14.55
CA VAL A 106 4.09 -20.20 -13.81
C VAL A 106 5.39 -20.75 -14.40
N ARG A 107 6.29 -21.20 -13.52
CA ARG A 107 7.56 -21.86 -13.83
C ARG A 107 7.75 -23.01 -12.88
N THR A 108 8.49 -24.03 -13.29
CA THR A 108 8.82 -25.16 -12.44
C THR A 108 10.34 -25.26 -12.28
N SER A 109 10.78 -25.70 -11.13
CA SER A 109 12.18 -26.02 -10.83
C SER A 109 12.26 -27.18 -9.88
N LYS A 110 13.42 -27.81 -9.75
CA LYS A 110 13.74 -28.73 -8.68
C LYS A 110 14.45 -27.98 -7.56
N LEU A 111 14.10 -28.30 -6.33
CA LEU A 111 14.72 -27.77 -5.12
C LEU A 111 15.33 -28.93 -4.33
N GLU A 112 16.63 -28.92 -4.15
CA GLU A 112 17.37 -29.91 -3.39
C GLU A 112 17.12 -29.72 -1.89
N LEU A 113 16.89 -30.81 -1.16
CA LEU A 113 16.71 -30.82 0.29
C LEU A 113 18.02 -31.28 0.93
N VAL A 114 18.83 -30.33 1.38
CA VAL A 114 20.17 -30.62 1.94
C VAL A 114 20.07 -30.88 3.43
N LYS A 115 20.46 -32.06 3.87
CA LYS A 115 20.54 -32.39 5.30
C LYS A 115 21.70 -31.63 5.95
N ASP A 116 21.41 -30.90 7.03
CA ASP A 116 22.39 -30.18 7.84
C ASP A 116 22.10 -30.42 9.33
N GLY A 117 22.83 -31.34 9.93
CA GLY A 117 22.48 -31.89 11.25
C GLY A 117 21.16 -32.66 11.21
N ASP A 118 20.23 -32.27 12.09
CA ASP A 118 18.91 -32.90 12.22
C ASP A 118 17.83 -32.21 11.39
N ILE A 119 18.16 -31.16 10.63
CA ILE A 119 17.22 -30.38 9.83
C ILE A 119 17.54 -30.43 8.34
N TYR A 120 16.53 -30.23 7.51
CA TYR A 120 16.69 -30.05 6.08
C TYR A 120 16.61 -28.58 5.70
N LYS A 121 17.54 -28.14 4.85
CA LYS A 121 17.66 -26.77 4.38
C LYS A 121 17.51 -26.71 2.87
N THR A 122 16.96 -25.61 2.39
CA THR A 122 16.76 -25.34 0.95
C THR A 122 17.71 -24.28 0.40
N GLY A 123 18.44 -23.56 1.26
CA GLY A 123 19.27 -22.44 0.82
C GLY A 123 18.49 -21.18 0.37
N LEU A 124 17.19 -21.12 0.66
CA LEU A 124 16.33 -20.00 0.31
C LEU A 124 15.97 -19.16 1.56
N TYR A 125 16.11 -17.85 1.46
CA TYR A 125 15.43 -16.94 2.37
C TYR A 125 14.02 -16.68 1.84
N VAL A 126 13.02 -16.90 2.67
CA VAL A 126 11.62 -16.79 2.27
C VAL A 126 10.81 -15.94 3.24
N LYS A 127 9.72 -15.36 2.72
CA LYS A 127 8.77 -14.52 3.47
C LYS A 127 7.37 -14.73 2.89
N ASN A 128 6.35 -14.71 3.74
CA ASN A 128 4.94 -14.77 3.27
C ASN A 128 4.09 -13.62 3.80
N SER A 129 4.65 -12.76 4.65
CA SER A 129 3.97 -11.57 5.15
C SER A 129 4.90 -10.38 5.23
N ILE A 130 4.34 -9.19 5.10
CA ILE A 130 5.03 -7.91 5.28
C ILE A 130 4.22 -7.06 6.25
N THR A 131 4.91 -6.50 7.23
CA THR A 131 4.34 -5.57 8.21
C THR A 131 4.98 -4.20 8.05
N GLY A 132 4.20 -3.16 8.34
CA GLY A 132 4.68 -1.79 8.24
C GLY A 132 3.75 -0.79 8.91
N THR A 133 4.17 0.47 8.90
CA THR A 133 3.40 1.60 9.42
C THR A 133 3.06 2.54 8.27
N GLY A 134 1.80 2.99 8.23
CA GLY A 134 1.33 3.96 7.26
C GLY A 134 0.23 4.84 7.84
N THR A 135 -0.37 5.68 7.03
CA THR A 135 -1.47 6.55 7.44
C THR A 135 -2.71 6.22 6.61
N LEU A 136 -3.87 6.15 7.28
CA LEU A 136 -5.18 6.09 6.64
C LEU A 136 -5.43 7.39 5.89
N THR A 137 -5.83 7.29 4.62
CA THR A 137 -6.14 8.47 3.81
C THR A 137 -7.61 8.85 3.93
N TYR A 138 -8.48 7.87 3.71
CA TYR A 138 -9.93 8.07 3.75
C TYR A 138 -10.68 6.77 4.04
N ILE A 139 -11.94 6.94 4.44
CA ILE A 139 -12.96 5.89 4.42
C ILE A 139 -14.16 6.45 3.66
N ASP A 140 -14.64 5.75 2.64
CA ASP A 140 -15.92 6.05 2.02
C ASP A 140 -17.04 5.59 2.96
N PRO A 141 -17.93 6.48 3.42
CA PRO A 141 -18.94 6.13 4.41
C PRO A 141 -20.05 5.22 3.86
N GLU A 142 -20.25 5.16 2.54
CA GLU A 142 -21.31 4.38 1.90
C GLU A 142 -20.82 2.96 1.57
N THR A 143 -19.64 2.84 0.97
CA THR A 143 -19.08 1.54 0.55
C THR A 143 -18.22 0.89 1.63
N LYS A 144 -17.79 1.66 2.65
CA LYS A 144 -16.79 1.31 3.66
C LYS A 144 -15.42 0.97 3.06
N ILE A 145 -15.18 1.28 1.80
CA ILE A 145 -13.85 1.16 1.21
C ILE A 145 -12.94 2.19 1.86
N PHE A 146 -11.78 1.74 2.31
CA PHE A 146 -10.72 2.63 2.75
C PHE A 146 -9.56 2.66 1.76
N GLY A 147 -8.87 3.79 1.70
CA GLY A 147 -7.59 3.94 1.03
C GLY A 147 -6.51 4.42 2.00
N ALA A 148 -5.29 3.92 1.84
CA ALA A 148 -4.14 4.30 2.66
C ALA A 148 -2.84 4.29 1.85
N LEU A 149 -1.77 4.89 2.39
CA LEU A 149 -0.40 4.98 1.86
C LEU A 149 -0.23 5.89 0.64
N GLY A 150 -1.11 5.84 -0.36
CA GLY A 150 -0.93 6.55 -1.64
C GLY A 150 0.19 6.00 -2.54
N HIS A 151 0.77 4.86 -2.20
CA HIS A 151 1.77 4.11 -2.98
C HIS A 151 1.70 2.62 -2.64
N GLU A 152 2.40 1.81 -3.41
CA GLU A 152 2.47 0.37 -3.21
C GLU A 152 3.28 -0.06 -2.00
N ILE A 153 2.97 -1.26 -1.48
CA ILE A 153 3.86 -2.00 -0.58
C ILE A 153 4.79 -2.85 -1.44
N VAL A 154 6.08 -2.65 -1.25
CA VAL A 154 7.15 -3.44 -1.89
C VAL A 154 7.90 -4.28 -0.87
N GLU A 155 8.46 -5.40 -1.31
CA GLU A 155 9.39 -6.18 -0.50
C GLU A 155 10.80 -5.55 -0.59
N SER A 156 11.39 -5.26 0.58
CA SER A 156 12.58 -4.40 0.69
C SER A 156 13.85 -4.96 0.03
N ASN A 157 14.02 -6.29 -0.04
CA ASN A 157 15.20 -6.92 -0.61
C ASN A 157 15.10 -7.03 -2.13
N THR A 158 13.89 -7.18 -2.67
CA THR A 158 13.65 -7.41 -4.10
C THR A 158 13.12 -6.19 -4.83
N ASN A 159 12.60 -5.19 -4.10
CA ASN A 159 11.86 -4.04 -4.62
C ASN A 159 10.62 -4.42 -5.47
N ASN A 160 10.14 -5.65 -5.34
CA ASN A 160 8.95 -6.08 -6.06
C ASN A 160 7.69 -5.70 -5.30
N ILE A 161 6.67 -5.28 -6.05
CA ILE A 161 5.32 -5.03 -5.49
C ILE A 161 4.78 -6.35 -4.95
N VAL A 162 4.28 -6.32 -3.70
CA VAL A 162 3.72 -7.51 -3.06
C VAL A 162 2.38 -7.87 -3.68
N GLU A 163 2.28 -9.09 -4.22
CA GLU A 163 1.00 -9.67 -4.65
C GLU A 163 0.19 -10.09 -3.42
N VAL A 164 -0.76 -9.25 -3.03
CA VAL A 164 -1.57 -9.47 -1.83
C VAL A 164 -2.57 -10.61 -2.03
N LYS A 165 -2.56 -11.58 -1.11
CA LYS A 165 -3.62 -12.57 -0.92
C LYS A 165 -4.72 -11.98 -0.05
N ASP A 166 -4.34 -11.51 1.11
CA ASP A 166 -5.15 -10.85 2.12
C ASP A 166 -4.26 -9.97 3.01
N GLY A 167 -4.89 -9.19 3.89
CA GLY A 167 -4.16 -8.40 4.86
C GLY A 167 -5.11 -7.72 5.83
N SER A 168 -4.53 -6.96 6.75
CA SER A 168 -5.30 -6.25 7.77
C SER A 168 -4.66 -4.92 8.13
N ILE A 169 -5.49 -3.97 8.51
CA ILE A 169 -5.09 -2.73 9.16
C ILE A 169 -5.47 -2.78 10.64
N PHE A 170 -4.54 -2.34 11.48
CA PHE A 170 -4.66 -2.43 12.92
C PHE A 170 -4.47 -1.08 13.58
N ARG A 171 -4.99 -0.95 14.81
CA ARG A 171 -4.66 0.15 15.70
C ARG A 171 -3.15 0.23 15.90
N ASN A 172 -2.62 1.44 15.83
CA ASN A 172 -1.21 1.71 15.97
C ASN A 172 -0.99 2.91 16.90
N TYR A 173 0.05 2.86 17.72
CA TYR A 173 0.39 3.88 18.70
C TYR A 173 1.82 4.36 18.46
N ILE A 174 1.99 5.66 18.21
CA ILE A 174 3.30 6.25 17.94
C ILE A 174 4.05 6.47 19.25
N THR A 175 5.20 5.81 19.37
CA THR A 175 6.09 5.86 20.54
C THR A 175 7.24 6.84 20.39
N GLY A 176 7.61 7.18 19.15
CA GLY A 176 8.70 8.10 18.84
C GLY A 176 8.81 8.40 17.35
N ILE A 177 9.72 9.31 17.03
CA ILE A 177 10.05 9.71 15.66
C ILE A 177 11.57 9.71 15.50
N ASP A 178 12.06 9.00 14.49
CA ASP A 178 13.40 9.18 13.95
C ASP A 178 13.34 10.28 12.91
N LYS A 179 14.12 11.35 13.09
CA LYS A 179 14.02 12.53 12.24
C LYS A 179 14.65 12.28 10.87
N SER A 180 13.98 12.82 9.84
CA SER A 180 14.56 12.95 8.50
C SER A 180 15.69 13.96 8.48
N LYS A 181 16.68 13.70 7.65
CA LYS A 181 17.79 14.61 7.29
C LYS A 181 18.17 14.36 5.85
N VAL A 182 18.93 15.28 5.26
CA VAL A 182 19.43 15.13 3.89
C VAL A 182 20.12 13.77 3.73
N GLY A 183 19.72 13.00 2.73
CA GLY A 183 20.21 11.65 2.45
C GLY A 183 19.57 10.54 3.29
N TYR A 184 18.65 10.86 4.21
CA TYR A 184 18.01 9.87 5.08
C TYR A 184 16.55 10.22 5.37
N ALA A 185 15.64 9.33 5.01
CA ALA A 185 14.24 9.42 5.39
C ALA A 185 14.07 8.84 6.81
N GLY A 186 13.65 9.67 7.76
CA GLY A 186 13.30 9.23 9.10
C GLY A 186 12.04 8.36 9.13
N SER A 187 11.62 7.93 10.32
CA SER A 187 10.46 7.03 10.48
C SER A 187 9.65 7.32 11.75
N LYS A 188 8.37 6.96 11.71
CA LYS A 188 7.54 6.83 12.91
C LYS A 188 7.83 5.49 13.58
N ASN A 189 8.20 5.50 14.85
CA ASN A 189 8.32 4.31 15.69
C ASN A 189 6.97 4.01 16.32
N ALA A 190 6.49 2.78 16.19
CA ALA A 190 5.12 2.46 16.53
C ALA A 190 4.99 1.12 17.26
N LYS A 191 3.96 1.02 18.10
CA LYS A 191 3.50 -0.24 18.71
C LYS A 191 2.18 -0.66 18.10
N PHE A 192 2.14 -1.86 17.50
CA PHE A 192 0.97 -2.44 16.88
C PHE A 192 0.08 -3.15 17.90
N TYR A 193 -1.22 -2.95 17.80
CA TYR A 193 -2.23 -3.65 18.57
C TYR A 193 -3.00 -4.63 17.69
N TYR A 194 -2.42 -5.80 17.45
CA TYR A 194 -2.96 -6.83 16.56
C TYR A 194 -4.36 -7.35 16.96
N ASN A 195 -4.74 -7.18 18.23
CA ASN A 195 -6.08 -7.51 18.74
C ASN A 195 -7.14 -6.44 18.43
N THR A 196 -6.75 -5.30 17.83
CA THR A 196 -7.66 -4.23 17.45
C THR A 196 -7.55 -3.99 15.95
N LYS A 197 -8.24 -4.85 15.19
CA LYS A 197 -8.33 -4.77 13.73
C LYS A 197 -9.34 -3.69 13.33
N TYR A 198 -8.98 -2.84 12.36
CA TYR A 198 -9.85 -1.83 11.78
C TYR A 198 -10.46 -2.26 10.46
N GLY A 199 -9.77 -3.08 9.67
CA GLY A 199 -10.24 -3.48 8.36
C GLY A 199 -9.37 -4.54 7.71
N SER A 200 -9.86 -5.04 6.57
CA SER A 200 -9.21 -6.06 5.75
C SER A 200 -8.64 -5.45 4.48
N ILE A 201 -7.41 -5.78 4.11
CA ILE A 201 -6.76 -5.37 2.87
C ILE A 201 -6.98 -6.43 1.79
N ASN A 202 -7.41 -6.02 0.61
CA ASN A 202 -7.59 -6.90 -0.55
C ASN A 202 -6.82 -6.45 -1.79
N LYS A 203 -6.23 -5.23 -1.77
CA LYS A 203 -5.57 -4.65 -2.95
C LYS A 203 -4.32 -3.87 -2.54
N ASN A 204 -3.25 -4.04 -3.32
CA ASN A 204 -2.00 -3.29 -3.27
C ASN A 204 -1.64 -2.83 -4.69
N THR A 205 -1.62 -1.53 -4.90
CA THR A 205 -1.40 -0.91 -6.22
C THR A 205 -0.39 0.22 -6.12
N ASN A 206 0.07 0.73 -7.25
CA ASN A 206 1.01 1.86 -7.30
C ASN A 206 0.44 3.20 -6.79
N VAL A 207 -0.84 3.24 -6.43
CA VAL A 207 -1.52 4.42 -5.89
C VAL A 207 -2.11 4.20 -4.49
N GLY A 208 -1.78 3.07 -3.85
CA GLY A 208 -2.16 2.81 -2.47
C GLY A 208 -2.58 1.38 -2.18
N ILE A 209 -2.94 1.15 -0.93
CA ILE A 209 -3.60 -0.08 -0.47
C ILE A 209 -5.07 0.22 -0.19
N TYR A 210 -5.92 -0.77 -0.45
CA TYR A 210 -7.38 -0.66 -0.32
C TYR A 210 -7.97 -1.91 0.29
N GLY A 211 -9.16 -1.74 0.83
CA GLY A 211 -9.94 -2.82 1.40
C GLY A 211 -11.20 -2.32 2.09
N ILE A 212 -11.77 -3.14 2.95
CA ILE A 212 -13.00 -2.81 3.67
C ILE A 212 -12.67 -2.42 5.11
N TYR A 213 -13.23 -1.31 5.56
CA TYR A 213 -13.17 -0.87 6.95
C TYR A 213 -14.23 -1.60 7.76
N ASP A 214 -13.83 -2.64 8.48
CA ASP A 214 -14.74 -3.58 9.16
C ASP A 214 -15.21 -3.06 10.54
N SER A 215 -14.56 -2.03 11.08
CA SER A 215 -14.85 -1.46 12.39
C SER A 215 -15.97 -0.41 12.34
N ILE A 216 -16.34 0.13 13.50
CA ILE A 216 -17.27 1.24 13.60
C ILE A 216 -16.66 2.47 12.93
N LEU A 217 -17.42 3.10 12.03
CA LEU A 217 -16.95 4.30 11.34
C LEU A 217 -16.63 5.42 12.36
N PRO A 218 -15.49 6.10 12.18
CA PRO A 218 -15.14 7.22 13.05
C PRO A 218 -16.18 8.34 12.99
N ASN A 219 -16.54 8.89 14.14
CA ASN A 219 -17.41 10.06 14.21
C ASN A 219 -16.61 11.33 13.92
N LYS A 220 -16.32 11.58 12.65
CA LYS A 220 -15.60 12.74 12.12
C LYS A 220 -16.46 13.47 11.12
N GLU A 221 -16.21 14.79 10.98
CA GLU A 221 -16.77 15.56 9.89
C GLU A 221 -16.33 14.99 8.55
N ARG A 222 -17.28 14.79 7.64
CA ARG A 222 -17.00 14.36 6.26
C ARG A 222 -16.53 15.56 5.45
N LEU A 223 -15.46 15.38 4.70
CA LEU A 223 -14.95 16.41 3.80
C LEU A 223 -15.39 16.14 2.36
N GLU A 224 -15.67 17.21 1.65
CA GLU A 224 -15.92 17.16 0.22
C GLU A 224 -14.66 16.72 -0.52
N VAL A 225 -14.83 15.84 -1.51
CA VAL A 225 -13.77 15.43 -2.43
C VAL A 225 -13.56 16.52 -3.47
N ALA A 226 -12.34 17.09 -3.52
CA ALA A 226 -12.00 18.07 -4.54
C ALA A 226 -11.79 17.41 -5.90
N ARG A 227 -12.24 18.06 -6.97
CA ARG A 227 -11.83 17.70 -8.33
C ARG A 227 -10.38 18.14 -8.55
N ASN A 228 -9.69 17.52 -9.50
CA ASN A 228 -8.28 17.82 -9.78
C ASN A 228 -8.07 19.29 -10.19
N ASP A 229 -9.01 19.88 -10.94
CA ASP A 229 -8.97 21.28 -11.37
C ASP A 229 -9.20 22.31 -10.24
N GLU A 230 -9.69 21.87 -9.09
CA GLU A 230 -9.86 22.69 -7.89
C GLU A 230 -8.58 22.79 -7.04
N VAL A 231 -7.62 21.86 -7.22
CA VAL A 231 -6.33 21.91 -6.51
C VAL A 231 -5.50 23.09 -6.98
N LYS A 232 -4.96 23.88 -6.05
CA LYS A 232 -4.21 25.10 -6.38
C LYS A 232 -2.87 25.16 -5.67
N ILE A 233 -1.89 25.80 -6.30
CA ILE A 233 -0.62 26.17 -5.64
C ILE A 233 -0.93 27.09 -4.46
N GLY A 234 -0.21 26.91 -3.34
CA GLY A 234 -0.36 27.72 -2.14
C GLY A 234 -0.67 26.90 -0.89
N LYS A 235 -1.28 27.53 0.10
CA LYS A 235 -1.51 26.95 1.43
C LYS A 235 -2.43 25.73 1.40
N ALA A 236 -2.05 24.72 2.15
CA ALA A 236 -2.80 23.50 2.43
C ALA A 236 -2.36 22.94 3.79
N SER A 237 -2.96 21.87 4.24
CA SER A 237 -2.54 21.14 5.45
C SER A 237 -2.50 19.63 5.21
N ILE A 238 -1.72 18.95 6.03
CA ILE A 238 -1.74 17.47 6.11
C ILE A 238 -2.21 17.05 7.49
N ALA A 239 -3.06 16.02 7.55
CA ALA A 239 -3.49 15.43 8.81
C ALA A 239 -2.65 14.17 9.10
N THR A 240 -1.98 14.15 10.26
CA THR A 240 -1.12 13.02 10.64
C THR A 240 -0.93 12.95 12.16
N VAL A 241 -0.51 11.77 12.64
CA VAL A 241 -0.15 11.54 14.05
C VAL A 241 1.36 11.60 14.20
N LEU A 242 1.86 12.36 15.16
CA LEU A 242 3.28 12.41 15.53
C LEU A 242 3.55 11.83 16.92
N SER A 243 2.52 11.67 17.75
CA SER A 243 2.64 11.12 19.08
C SER A 243 1.34 10.44 19.48
N LYS A 244 1.45 9.27 20.08
CA LYS A 244 0.29 8.49 20.50
C LYS A 244 -0.64 8.18 19.32
N GLU A 245 -1.87 8.68 19.38
CA GLU A 245 -2.91 8.56 18.36
C GLU A 245 -3.52 9.93 18.01
N ASP A 246 -2.90 11.02 18.48
CA ASP A 246 -3.43 12.38 18.36
C ASP A 246 -3.21 12.89 16.91
N ILE A 247 -4.29 12.94 16.13
CA ILE A 247 -4.27 13.51 14.79
C ILE A 247 -4.20 15.03 14.91
N LYS A 248 -3.25 15.62 14.20
CA LYS A 248 -3.12 17.08 14.06
C LYS A 248 -3.01 17.45 12.60
N TYR A 249 -3.39 18.69 12.31
CA TYR A 249 -3.24 19.32 11.01
C TYR A 249 -2.00 20.17 11.01
N TYR A 250 -1.13 19.98 10.03
CA TYR A 250 0.14 20.70 9.90
C TYR A 250 0.20 21.42 8.56
N ASP A 251 0.64 22.67 8.60
CA ASP A 251 0.68 23.52 7.43
C ASP A 251 1.74 23.06 6.42
N ILE A 252 1.33 23.05 5.16
CA ILE A 252 2.18 22.83 4.00
C ILE A 252 1.88 23.87 2.93
N GLU A 253 2.79 24.02 1.98
CA GLU A 253 2.58 24.78 0.76
C GLU A 253 2.67 23.87 -0.45
N ILE A 254 1.63 23.82 -1.28
CA ILE A 254 1.65 23.16 -2.58
C ILE A 254 2.48 24.03 -3.52
N THR A 255 3.58 23.45 -4.03
CA THR A 255 4.58 24.17 -4.85
C THR A 255 4.46 23.89 -6.34
N LYS A 256 3.92 22.70 -6.70
CA LYS A 256 3.72 22.27 -8.08
C LYS A 256 2.55 21.31 -8.17
N ILE A 257 1.81 21.40 -9.27
CA ILE A 257 0.77 20.45 -9.68
C ILE A 257 1.12 19.95 -11.08
N ASP A 258 1.03 18.63 -11.29
CA ASP A 258 1.29 17.99 -12.58
C ASP A 258 0.11 17.04 -12.91
N GLU A 259 -0.83 17.52 -13.68
CA GLU A 259 -2.04 16.80 -14.05
C GLU A 259 -1.80 15.65 -15.04
N TYR A 260 -0.63 15.63 -15.68
CA TYR A 260 -0.29 14.63 -16.71
C TYR A 260 0.33 13.36 -16.13
N THR A 261 0.81 13.40 -14.88
CA THR A 261 1.35 12.23 -14.20
C THR A 261 0.26 11.46 -13.47
N LYS A 262 0.33 10.13 -13.47
CA LYS A 262 -0.63 9.28 -12.74
C LYS A 262 -0.34 9.23 -11.24
N VAL A 263 0.89 9.47 -10.85
CA VAL A 263 1.38 9.44 -9.47
C VAL A 263 2.28 10.66 -9.22
N LYS A 264 2.43 11.08 -7.96
CA LYS A 264 3.28 12.22 -7.58
C LYS A 264 2.88 13.53 -8.25
N ASN A 265 1.58 13.73 -8.46
CA ASN A 265 1.04 14.89 -9.15
C ASN A 265 0.92 16.17 -8.30
N ILE A 266 1.09 16.05 -6.98
CA ILE A 266 1.19 17.19 -6.06
C ILE A 266 2.61 17.23 -5.51
N SER A 267 3.34 18.36 -5.68
CA SER A 267 4.58 18.60 -4.94
C SER A 267 4.30 19.61 -3.85
N PHE A 268 4.84 19.38 -2.66
CA PHE A 268 4.62 20.28 -1.53
C PHE A 268 5.89 20.47 -0.69
N LYS A 269 5.88 21.56 0.09
CA LYS A 269 6.88 21.85 1.11
C LYS A 269 6.19 21.99 2.47
N ILE A 270 6.79 21.42 3.52
CA ILE A 270 6.33 21.61 4.89
C ILE A 270 6.68 23.04 5.32
N THR A 271 5.69 23.76 5.84
CA THR A 271 5.83 25.13 6.38
C THR A 271 5.58 25.17 7.89
N ASP A 272 4.96 24.13 8.43
CA ASP A 272 4.67 24.00 9.86
C ASP A 272 5.94 23.80 10.68
N LYS A 273 6.13 24.70 11.65
CA LYS A 273 7.33 24.68 12.51
C LYS A 273 7.33 23.49 13.47
N GLU A 274 6.18 23.15 14.09
CA GLU A 274 6.08 22.01 15.03
C GLU A 274 6.42 20.70 14.31
N LEU A 275 5.89 20.53 13.08
CA LEU A 275 6.18 19.35 12.27
C LEU A 275 7.67 19.26 11.94
N LEU A 276 8.28 20.34 11.44
CA LEU A 276 9.71 20.38 11.11
C LEU A 276 10.60 20.12 12.34
N ASP A 277 10.29 20.75 13.47
CA ASP A 277 11.04 20.56 14.69
C ASP A 277 10.99 19.11 15.21
N LYS A 278 9.85 18.41 15.03
CA LYS A 278 9.68 17.03 15.49
C LYS A 278 10.21 15.99 14.52
N THR A 279 10.09 16.21 13.22
CA THR A 279 10.36 15.19 12.20
C THR A 279 11.55 15.50 11.30
N GLY A 280 12.01 16.75 11.24
CA GLY A 280 13.03 17.19 10.30
C GLY A 280 12.57 17.23 8.84
N GLY A 281 11.35 16.79 8.55
CA GLY A 281 10.75 16.69 7.21
C GLY A 281 9.71 15.60 7.13
N VAL A 282 9.40 15.15 5.92
CA VAL A 282 8.52 13.99 5.70
C VAL A 282 9.24 12.73 6.19
N VAL A 283 8.58 11.91 7.02
CA VAL A 283 9.12 10.65 7.57
C VAL A 283 8.30 9.45 7.09
N GLN A 284 8.89 8.27 7.06
CA GLN A 284 8.18 7.02 6.80
C GLN A 284 7.04 6.84 7.82
N GLY A 285 5.89 6.38 7.35
CA GLY A 285 4.64 6.32 8.11
C GLY A 285 3.75 7.55 7.94
N MET A 286 4.21 8.66 7.32
CA MET A 286 3.35 9.77 6.88
C MET A 286 2.68 9.50 5.53
N SER A 287 3.14 8.52 4.77
CA SER A 287 2.50 8.07 3.52
C SER A 287 1.03 7.74 3.78
N GLY A 288 0.13 8.32 2.99
CA GLY A 288 -1.31 8.26 3.16
C GLY A 288 -1.91 9.41 3.96
N SER A 289 -1.11 10.28 4.61
CA SER A 289 -1.65 11.47 5.30
C SER A 289 -2.51 12.30 4.35
N PRO A 290 -3.82 12.52 4.62
CA PRO A 290 -4.68 13.29 3.75
C PRO A 290 -4.19 14.74 3.63
N ILE A 291 -4.22 15.26 2.41
CA ILE A 291 -3.92 16.66 2.10
C ILE A 291 -5.25 17.40 1.97
N ILE A 292 -5.38 18.51 2.71
CA ILE A 292 -6.61 19.29 2.79
C ILE A 292 -6.33 20.71 2.36
N GLN A 293 -7.16 21.25 1.47
CA GLN A 293 -7.11 22.62 0.99
C GLN A 293 -8.53 23.19 0.91
N ASN A 294 -8.73 24.40 1.45
CA ASN A 294 -10.03 25.09 1.43
C ASN A 294 -11.21 24.26 1.97
N GLY A 295 -10.97 23.43 3.00
CA GLY A 295 -11.98 22.56 3.59
C GLY A 295 -12.32 21.30 2.80
N LYS A 296 -11.63 21.03 1.69
CA LYS A 296 -11.79 19.83 0.86
C LYS A 296 -10.57 18.91 0.98
N ILE A 297 -10.79 17.61 0.86
CA ILE A 297 -9.70 16.65 0.70
C ILE A 297 -9.26 16.65 -0.76
N ILE A 298 -7.98 16.94 -1.02
CA ILE A 298 -7.42 17.09 -2.36
C ILE A 298 -6.49 15.94 -2.75
N GLY A 299 -5.94 15.21 -1.76
CA GLY A 299 -4.94 14.19 -2.03
C GLY A 299 -4.41 13.52 -0.78
N ALA A 300 -3.32 12.78 -0.97
CA ALA A 300 -2.59 12.10 0.09
C ALA A 300 -1.07 12.29 -0.09
N VAL A 301 -0.34 12.39 1.02
CA VAL A 301 1.13 12.34 1.03
C VAL A 301 1.58 10.97 0.57
N THR A 302 2.59 10.89 -0.31
CA THR A 302 3.12 9.62 -0.82
C THR A 302 4.59 9.42 -0.52
N HIS A 303 5.47 10.32 -0.96
CA HIS A 303 6.91 10.14 -0.89
C HIS A 303 7.62 11.38 -0.36
N VAL A 304 8.75 11.16 0.31
CA VAL A 304 9.72 12.20 0.67
C VAL A 304 10.72 12.41 -0.46
N ILE A 305 11.23 13.62 -0.61
CA ILE A 305 12.40 13.90 -1.45
C ILE A 305 13.64 13.81 -0.55
N ILE A 306 14.43 12.74 -0.71
CA ILE A 306 15.53 12.40 0.23
C ILE A 306 16.60 13.50 0.30
N ASP A 307 16.88 14.16 -0.83
CA ASP A 307 17.85 15.27 -0.87
C ASP A 307 17.32 16.58 -0.27
N ASN A 308 16.00 16.67 -0.08
CA ASN A 308 15.34 17.80 0.58
C ASN A 308 14.12 17.29 1.37
N PRO A 309 14.30 16.72 2.55
CA PRO A 309 13.23 16.05 3.28
C PRO A 309 12.10 16.97 3.76
N THR A 310 12.29 18.30 3.72
CA THR A 310 11.21 19.25 3.98
C THR A 310 10.19 19.32 2.85
N THR A 311 10.45 18.66 1.72
CA THR A 311 9.59 18.56 0.55
C THR A 311 9.14 17.13 0.31
N GLY A 312 7.99 16.97 -0.33
CA GLY A 312 7.42 15.68 -0.65
C GLY A 312 6.49 15.72 -1.83
N TYR A 313 6.04 14.53 -2.18
CA TYR A 313 5.03 14.31 -3.21
C TYR A 313 3.71 13.85 -2.59
N GLY A 314 2.63 14.22 -3.23
CA GLY A 314 1.30 13.72 -2.99
C GLY A 314 0.64 13.20 -4.27
N LEU A 315 -0.48 12.54 -4.08
CA LEU A 315 -1.34 11.98 -5.12
C LEU A 315 -2.73 12.59 -5.00
N PHE A 316 -3.40 12.89 -6.13
CA PHE A 316 -4.80 13.33 -6.12
C PHE A 316 -5.72 12.31 -5.45
N ILE A 317 -6.66 12.81 -4.66
CA ILE A 317 -7.62 11.96 -3.96
C ILE A 317 -8.52 11.19 -4.93
N THR A 318 -8.92 11.80 -6.05
CA THR A 318 -9.73 11.16 -7.08
C THR A 318 -9.07 9.92 -7.65
N THR A 319 -7.74 9.95 -7.87
CA THR A 319 -6.98 8.78 -8.33
C THR A 319 -7.04 7.63 -7.32
N MET A 320 -6.96 7.93 -6.02
CA MET A 320 -7.10 6.89 -4.99
C MET A 320 -8.52 6.33 -4.92
N LEU A 321 -9.52 7.20 -4.96
CA LEU A 321 -10.92 6.79 -4.90
C LEU A 321 -11.31 5.92 -6.10
N GLU A 322 -10.95 6.33 -7.32
CA GLU A 322 -11.19 5.55 -8.54
C GLU A 322 -10.51 4.18 -8.52
N GLU A 323 -9.31 4.09 -7.93
CA GLU A 323 -8.60 2.81 -7.80
C GLU A 323 -9.22 1.92 -6.72
N GLY A 324 -9.74 2.52 -5.65
CA GLY A 324 -10.43 1.79 -4.59
C GLY A 324 -11.68 1.07 -5.09
N GLU A 325 -12.43 1.70 -5.99
CA GLU A 325 -13.69 1.17 -6.53
C GLU A 325 -13.51 0.09 -7.62
N LYS A 326 -12.35 -0.04 -8.25
CA LYS A 326 -12.03 -1.11 -9.21
C LYS A 326 -11.91 -2.47 -8.54
#